data_e75bcee9d39dc113d9bdfeee3010e333
#
_entry.id   e75bcee9d39dc113d9bdfeee3010e333
#
_cell.length_a   1.000
_cell.length_b   1.000
_cell.length_c   1.000
_cell.angle_alpha   90.00
_cell.angle_beta   90.00
_cell.angle_gamma   90.00
#
_symmetry.space_group_name_H-M   'P 1'
#
loop_
_entity.id
_entity.type
_entity.pdbx_description
1 polymer ?
#
loop_
_entity_poly.entity_id
_entity_poly.type
_entity_poly.pdbx_seq_one_letter_code
_entity_poly.pdbx_strand_id
1 'polypeptide(L)'
;ATGYEFVPDKNEFVHHALTYRMTADQREGVAQRDADDPGTGYECFGGVGAGPGGLSPSGRGRGSELVAGWAPGAKPGIYPDGAGLKMQPGDFFVTQVHYHYVHAAPPDQSQLILQMGSAPTENYADVAVSQYLAPAEIPCMPDEKGPLCDRAASIQALTDEFGPAAPVIAHGLAAVCGSTSEEKAKVEDERILTSK
;
A
#
# COMPACT_ATOMS: atom_id res chain seq x y z
N ALA A 1 1.57 13.74 14.34
CA ALA A 1 0.89 12.68 15.11
C ALA A 1 1.96 11.81 15.78
N THR A 2 1.68 11.37 17.00
CA THR A 2 2.58 10.50 17.80
C THR A 2 2.15 9.04 17.79
N GLY A 3 1.02 8.76 17.17
CA GLY A 3 0.51 7.41 16.98
C GLY A 3 -0.76 7.39 16.17
N TYR A 4 -1.20 6.19 15.83
CA TYR A 4 -2.43 5.96 15.09
C TYR A 4 -3.07 4.62 15.47
N GLU A 5 -4.37 4.54 15.27
CA GLU A 5 -5.14 3.30 15.37
C GLU A 5 -6.20 3.29 14.27
N PHE A 6 -6.28 2.21 13.53
CA PHE A 6 -7.41 1.95 12.65
C PHE A 6 -8.37 0.99 13.35
N VAL A 7 -9.62 1.40 13.50
CA VAL A 7 -10.68 0.64 14.16
C VAL A 7 -11.69 0.21 13.10
N PRO A 8 -11.66 -1.04 12.65
CA PRO A 8 -12.65 -1.55 11.70
C PRO A 8 -14.01 -1.69 12.39
N ASP A 9 -15.10 -1.28 11.72
CA ASP A 9 -16.46 -1.55 12.18
C ASP A 9 -16.89 -2.98 11.83
N LYS A 10 -16.50 -3.46 10.64
CA LYS A 10 -16.88 -4.78 10.11
C LYS A 10 -15.66 -5.66 9.91
N ASN A 11 -15.11 -6.19 10.99
CA ASN A 11 -13.90 -7.03 10.98
C ASN A 11 -13.95 -8.20 10.00
N GLU A 12 -15.13 -8.76 9.75
CA GLU A 12 -15.32 -9.89 8.84
C GLU A 12 -15.19 -9.51 7.36
N PHE A 13 -15.31 -8.23 7.02
CA PHE A 13 -15.23 -7.73 5.64
C PHE A 13 -14.02 -6.85 5.38
N VAL A 14 -13.51 -6.15 6.39
CA VAL A 14 -12.34 -5.31 6.25
C VAL A 14 -11.09 -6.20 6.22
N HIS A 15 -10.50 -6.34 5.02
CA HIS A 15 -9.30 -7.18 4.83
C HIS A 15 -8.03 -6.45 5.24
N HIS A 16 -7.85 -5.20 4.81
CA HIS A 16 -6.80 -4.30 5.29
C HIS A 16 -7.14 -2.84 4.98
N ALA A 17 -6.45 -1.94 5.65
CA ALA A 17 -6.53 -0.51 5.39
C ALA A 17 -5.14 0.11 5.28
N LEU A 18 -4.99 1.04 4.33
CA LEU A 18 -3.77 1.81 4.12
C LEU A 18 -4.12 3.30 4.16
N THR A 19 -3.45 4.04 5.03
CA THR A 19 -3.70 5.47 5.19
C THR A 19 -2.55 6.29 4.62
N TYR A 20 -2.92 7.25 3.80
CA TYR A 20 -1.99 8.16 3.16
C TYR A 20 -2.20 9.58 3.68
N ARG A 21 -1.11 10.25 4.04
CA ARG A 21 -1.08 11.69 4.23
C ARG A 21 -1.00 12.35 2.87
N MET A 22 -1.86 13.32 2.65
CA MET A 22 -1.94 14.11 1.44
C MET A 22 -1.63 15.57 1.75
N THR A 23 -0.98 16.26 0.84
CA THR A 23 -0.71 17.69 0.96
C THR A 23 -1.90 18.52 0.48
N ALA A 24 -2.00 19.76 0.95
CA ALA A 24 -3.15 20.65 0.71
C ALA A 24 -3.49 20.84 -0.78
N ASP A 25 -2.47 20.86 -1.65
CA ASP A 25 -2.61 21.03 -3.11
C ASP A 25 -3.31 19.86 -3.82
N GLN A 26 -3.42 18.71 -3.17
CA GLN A 26 -4.09 17.53 -3.72
C GLN A 26 -5.58 17.44 -3.35
N ARG A 27 -6.04 18.30 -2.48
CA ARG A 27 -7.41 18.25 -1.94
C ARG A 27 -8.48 18.33 -3.03
N GLU A 28 -8.31 19.23 -3.99
CA GLU A 28 -9.25 19.40 -5.10
C GLU A 28 -9.30 18.13 -5.98
N GLY A 29 -8.17 17.56 -6.31
CA GLY A 29 -8.11 16.33 -7.11
C GLY A 29 -8.72 15.12 -6.43
N VAL A 30 -8.56 14.99 -5.11
CA VAL A 30 -9.22 13.93 -4.31
C VAL A 30 -10.72 14.16 -4.25
N ALA A 31 -11.16 15.39 -3.96
CA ALA A 31 -12.57 15.74 -3.90
C ALA A 31 -13.28 15.54 -5.26
N GLN A 32 -12.59 15.79 -6.36
CA GLN A 32 -13.15 15.56 -7.69
C GLN A 32 -13.37 14.06 -7.94
N ARG A 33 -12.42 13.19 -7.55
CA ARG A 33 -12.58 11.72 -7.68
C ARG A 33 -13.75 11.21 -6.86
N ASP A 34 -13.89 11.71 -5.63
CA ASP A 34 -15.01 11.39 -4.76
C ASP A 34 -16.36 11.83 -5.37
N ALA A 35 -16.39 13.01 -5.99
CA ALA A 35 -17.58 13.52 -6.64
C ALA A 35 -17.93 12.80 -7.96
N ASP A 36 -16.93 12.27 -8.66
CA ASP A 36 -17.12 11.51 -9.91
C ASP A 36 -17.57 10.06 -9.65
N ASP A 37 -17.37 9.53 -8.44
CA ASP A 37 -17.85 8.21 -8.02
C ASP A 37 -19.25 8.35 -7.37
N PRO A 38 -20.23 7.55 -7.77
CA PRO A 38 -21.60 7.66 -7.23
C PRO A 38 -21.75 7.13 -5.80
N GLY A 39 -20.72 6.50 -5.25
CA GLY A 39 -20.71 5.90 -3.91
C GLY A 39 -20.24 6.86 -2.81
N THR A 40 -19.94 6.32 -1.66
CA THR A 40 -19.23 7.00 -0.58
C THR A 40 -17.74 6.72 -0.74
N GLY A 41 -16.96 7.76 -0.97
CA GLY A 41 -15.57 7.63 -1.38
C GLY A 41 -15.45 7.27 -2.87
N TYR A 42 -14.28 6.85 -3.30
CA TYR A 42 -14.03 6.46 -4.70
C TYR A 42 -13.27 5.15 -4.79
N GLU A 43 -13.49 4.42 -5.86
CA GLU A 43 -12.80 3.17 -6.11
C GLU A 43 -11.31 3.42 -6.44
N CYS A 44 -10.42 2.71 -5.73
CA CYS A 44 -8.99 2.81 -5.96
C CYS A 44 -8.30 1.46 -5.75
N PHE A 45 -7.20 1.22 -6.47
CA PHE A 45 -6.39 0.02 -6.36
C PHE A 45 -4.90 0.36 -6.31
N GLY A 46 -4.21 -0.22 -5.33
CA GLY A 46 -2.76 -0.05 -5.19
C GLY A 46 -2.31 1.35 -4.76
N GLY A 47 -3.19 2.13 -4.14
CA GLY A 47 -2.95 3.49 -3.65
C GLY A 47 -4.12 4.42 -3.90
N VAL A 48 -4.10 5.59 -3.32
CA VAL A 48 -5.22 6.56 -3.37
C VAL A 48 -5.38 7.28 -4.70
N GLY A 49 -4.54 6.97 -5.70
CA GLY A 49 -4.73 7.41 -7.09
C GLY A 49 -4.74 8.95 -7.32
N ALA A 50 -4.40 9.75 -6.34
CA ALA A 50 -4.39 11.20 -6.45
C ALA A 50 -3.09 11.65 -7.15
N GLY A 51 -3.20 11.98 -8.43
CA GLY A 51 -2.11 12.54 -9.23
C GLY A 51 -1.96 11.91 -10.61
N PRO A 52 -1.40 12.65 -11.60
CA PRO A 52 -1.07 12.08 -12.88
C PRO A 52 0.05 11.05 -12.72
N GLY A 53 -0.26 9.78 -12.98
CA GLY A 53 0.71 8.70 -13.00
C GLY A 53 0.47 7.55 -12.02
N GLY A 54 -0.61 7.56 -11.25
CA GLY A 54 -0.92 6.41 -10.36
C GLY A 54 0.17 6.14 -9.33
N LEU A 55 0.46 4.90 -9.06
CA LEU A 55 1.48 4.45 -8.12
C LEU A 55 2.87 5.00 -8.46
N SER A 56 3.45 5.78 -7.57
CA SER A 56 4.90 5.90 -7.50
C SER A 56 5.45 4.58 -6.94
N PRO A 57 6.54 4.03 -7.50
CA PRO A 57 7.19 2.83 -6.98
C PRO A 57 7.60 2.90 -5.51
N SER A 58 7.71 4.11 -4.98
CA SER A 58 8.08 4.35 -3.57
C SER A 58 6.86 4.53 -2.66
N GLY A 59 5.62 4.35 -3.13
CA GLY A 59 4.41 4.76 -2.41
C GLY A 59 4.32 6.28 -2.20
N ARG A 60 5.30 7.01 -2.73
CA ARG A 60 5.42 8.46 -2.67
C ARG A 60 5.03 9.02 -4.03
N GLY A 61 3.74 9.16 -4.29
CA GLY A 61 3.27 10.10 -5.29
C GLY A 61 3.72 11.51 -4.90
N ARG A 62 3.84 12.44 -5.84
CA ARG A 62 4.03 13.84 -5.45
C ARG A 62 2.87 14.22 -4.53
N GLY A 63 3.16 14.39 -3.24
CA GLY A 63 2.23 14.83 -2.22
C GLY A 63 1.40 13.73 -1.51
N SER A 64 1.56 12.43 -1.81
CA SER A 64 0.97 11.35 -1.03
C SER A 64 2.04 10.51 -0.35
N GLU A 65 1.88 10.24 0.92
CA GLU A 65 2.80 9.45 1.72
C GLU A 65 2.02 8.41 2.54
N LEU A 66 2.37 7.13 2.37
CA LEU A 66 1.83 6.08 3.23
C LEU A 66 2.32 6.31 4.66
N VAL A 67 1.40 6.40 5.60
CA VAL A 67 1.72 6.74 6.99
C VAL A 67 1.21 5.71 8.00
N ALA A 68 0.22 4.92 7.63
CA ALA A 68 -0.33 3.89 8.49
C ALA A 68 -0.86 2.72 7.66
N GLY A 69 -0.77 1.53 8.23
CA GLY A 69 -1.36 0.31 7.69
C GLY A 69 -2.02 -0.50 8.80
N TRP A 70 -3.11 -1.16 8.45
CA TRP A 70 -3.80 -2.08 9.34
C TRP A 70 -4.18 -3.36 8.60
N ALA A 71 -4.04 -4.47 9.29
CA ALA A 71 -4.57 -5.78 8.90
C ALA A 71 -5.13 -6.47 10.15
N PRO A 72 -5.97 -7.52 10.03
CA PRO A 72 -6.52 -8.24 11.17
C PRO A 72 -5.43 -8.67 12.16
N GLY A 73 -5.60 -8.30 13.43
CA GLY A 73 -4.63 -8.54 14.49
C GLY A 73 -3.57 -7.43 14.69
N ALA A 74 -3.52 -6.41 13.83
CA ALA A 74 -2.64 -5.27 14.03
C ALA A 74 -3.03 -4.50 15.31
N LYS A 75 -2.00 -4.02 16.01
CA LYS A 75 -2.15 -3.17 17.20
C LYS A 75 -1.99 -1.71 16.82
N PRO A 76 -2.45 -0.75 17.67
CA PRO A 76 -2.16 0.66 17.49
C PRO A 76 -0.67 0.91 17.28
N GLY A 77 -0.34 1.75 16.30
CA GLY A 77 1.02 2.22 16.07
C GLY A 77 1.33 3.39 17.00
N ILE A 78 2.29 3.22 17.91
CA ILE A 78 2.77 4.27 18.81
C ILE A 78 4.23 4.52 18.46
N TYR A 79 4.56 5.77 18.14
CA TYR A 79 5.92 6.14 17.81
C TYR A 79 6.75 6.34 19.10
N PRO A 80 8.06 6.11 19.05
CA PRO A 80 8.94 6.36 20.19
C PRO A 80 8.92 7.85 20.61
N ASP A 81 9.28 8.10 21.86
CA ASP A 81 9.45 9.46 22.38
C ASP A 81 10.40 10.28 21.48
N GLY A 82 10.03 11.50 21.16
CA GLY A 82 10.78 12.35 20.25
C GLY A 82 10.63 12.03 18.76
N ALA A 83 9.76 11.07 18.41
CA ALA A 83 9.46 10.75 17.01
C ALA A 83 7.97 10.88 16.70
N GLY A 84 7.63 11.08 15.43
CA GLY A 84 6.25 11.12 14.99
C GLY A 84 6.09 11.60 13.55
N LEU A 85 4.88 11.56 13.05
CA LEU A 85 4.54 12.07 11.74
C LEU A 85 4.34 13.59 11.80
N LYS A 86 5.18 14.32 11.09
CA LYS A 86 5.08 15.77 10.99
C LYS A 86 3.91 16.17 10.10
N MET A 87 3.00 16.96 10.63
CA MET A 87 1.85 17.48 9.91
C MET A 87 2.05 18.95 9.55
N GLN A 88 1.66 19.34 8.35
CA GLN A 88 1.63 20.74 7.91
C GLN A 88 0.19 21.25 7.91
N PRO A 89 -0.02 22.55 8.07
CA PRO A 89 -1.35 23.14 7.90
C PRO A 89 -1.94 22.80 6.53
N GLY A 90 -3.18 22.27 6.53
CA GLY A 90 -3.87 21.86 5.30
C GLY A 90 -3.63 20.42 4.87
N ASP A 91 -2.68 19.71 5.48
CA ASP A 91 -2.55 18.25 5.27
C ASP A 91 -3.85 17.55 5.65
N PHE A 92 -4.14 16.47 4.95
CA PHE A 92 -5.31 15.63 5.21
C PHE A 92 -4.98 14.16 4.96
N PHE A 93 -5.89 13.27 5.33
CA PHE A 93 -5.72 11.85 5.17
C PHE A 93 -6.73 11.28 4.19
N VAL A 94 -6.26 10.31 3.41
CA VAL A 94 -7.11 9.42 2.61
C VAL A 94 -6.79 8.00 3.05
N THR A 95 -7.82 7.27 3.46
CA THR A 95 -7.69 5.88 3.85
C THR A 95 -8.30 5.00 2.77
N GLN A 96 -7.48 4.16 2.16
CA GLN A 96 -7.91 3.08 1.29
C GLN A 96 -8.31 1.91 2.18
N VAL A 97 -9.55 1.44 2.06
CA VAL A 97 -10.03 0.25 2.74
C VAL A 97 -10.23 -0.85 1.70
N HIS A 98 -9.59 -1.99 1.89
CA HIS A 98 -9.80 -3.16 1.07
C HIS A 98 -10.80 -4.09 1.76
N TYR A 99 -11.90 -4.35 1.08
CA TYR A 99 -12.92 -5.26 1.56
C TYR A 99 -12.84 -6.62 0.86
N HIS A 100 -13.11 -7.68 1.62
CA HIS A 100 -13.30 -9.01 1.09
C HIS A 100 -14.75 -9.45 1.34
N TYR A 101 -15.56 -9.40 0.30
CA TYR A 101 -16.96 -9.78 0.39
C TYR A 101 -17.16 -11.21 -0.07
N VAL A 102 -17.80 -12.01 0.78
CA VAL A 102 -18.30 -13.35 0.44
C VAL A 102 -19.81 -13.36 0.22
N HIS A 103 -20.49 -12.28 0.60
CA HIS A 103 -21.92 -12.00 0.40
C HIS A 103 -22.15 -10.48 0.55
N ALA A 104 -23.37 -10.01 0.36
CA ALA A 104 -23.69 -8.59 0.51
C ALA A 104 -23.27 -8.08 1.90
N ALA A 105 -22.40 -7.07 1.92
CA ALA A 105 -21.91 -6.47 3.15
C ALA A 105 -22.85 -5.34 3.61
N PRO A 106 -23.04 -5.17 4.92
CA PRO A 106 -23.67 -3.97 5.47
C PRO A 106 -22.77 -2.75 5.29
N PRO A 107 -23.30 -1.52 5.43
CA PRO A 107 -22.48 -0.32 5.48
C PRO A 107 -21.39 -0.43 6.56
N ASP A 108 -20.19 0.05 6.24
CA ASP A 108 -19.03 0.08 7.15
C ASP A 108 -18.76 1.50 7.63
N GLN A 109 -18.42 1.65 8.90
CA GLN A 109 -18.06 2.90 9.56
C GLN A 109 -16.70 2.80 10.27
N SER A 110 -15.74 2.19 9.61
CA SER A 110 -14.36 2.10 10.11
C SER A 110 -13.75 3.48 10.36
N GLN A 111 -12.87 3.58 11.34
CA GLN A 111 -12.32 4.84 11.80
C GLN A 111 -10.79 4.80 11.85
N LEU A 112 -10.18 5.93 11.48
CA LEU A 112 -8.78 6.22 11.77
C LEU A 112 -8.71 7.19 12.96
N ILE A 113 -8.07 6.77 14.03
CA ILE A 113 -7.80 7.58 15.22
C ILE A 113 -6.35 8.01 15.17
N LEU A 114 -6.08 9.30 15.29
CA LEU A 114 -4.73 9.85 15.36
C LEU A 114 -4.47 10.39 16.76
N GLN A 115 -3.36 9.97 17.35
CA GLN A 115 -2.85 10.57 18.56
C GLN A 115 -2.03 11.79 18.18
N MET A 116 -2.50 12.97 18.54
CA MET A 116 -1.81 14.22 18.25
C MET A 116 -0.97 14.66 19.46
N GLY A 117 0.28 15.03 19.20
CA GLY A 117 1.17 15.64 20.18
C GLY A 117 1.50 17.07 19.80
N SER A 118 2.03 17.85 20.75
CA SER A 118 2.63 19.15 20.46
C SER A 118 3.86 18.95 19.56
N ALA A 119 4.09 19.85 18.61
CA ALA A 119 5.33 19.83 17.83
C ALA A 119 6.53 20.00 18.77
N PRO A 120 7.45 19.06 18.82
CA PRO A 120 8.65 19.20 19.63
C PRO A 120 9.54 20.29 19.05
N THR A 121 10.23 21.01 19.91
CA THR A 121 11.04 22.17 19.52
C THR A 121 12.46 21.80 19.11
N GLU A 122 12.98 20.66 19.57
CA GLU A 122 14.35 20.19 19.28
C GLU A 122 14.40 18.65 19.23
N ASN A 123 15.32 18.12 18.43
CA ASN A 123 15.62 16.67 18.33
C ASN A 123 14.43 15.76 17.95
N TYR A 124 13.54 16.27 17.12
CA TYR A 124 12.41 15.50 16.63
C TYR A 124 12.78 14.68 15.39
N ALA A 125 12.47 13.39 15.43
CA ALA A 125 12.62 12.49 14.29
C ALA A 125 11.28 12.38 13.53
N ASP A 126 11.28 12.76 12.26
CA ASP A 126 10.13 12.54 11.38
C ASP A 126 10.07 11.07 11.00
N VAL A 127 8.90 10.44 11.21
CA VAL A 127 8.67 9.03 10.89
C VAL A 127 8.25 8.92 9.44
N ALA A 128 8.91 8.01 8.72
CA ALA A 128 8.53 7.63 7.36
C ALA A 128 8.25 6.13 7.30
N VAL A 129 7.22 5.75 6.55
CA VAL A 129 6.92 4.36 6.24
C VAL A 129 7.62 3.98 4.95
N SER A 130 8.40 2.91 4.98
CA SER A 130 9.00 2.31 3.79
C SER A 130 8.26 1.03 3.42
N GLN A 131 7.88 0.92 2.17
CA GLN A 131 7.30 -0.30 1.63
C GLN A 131 8.39 -1.16 1.01
N TYR A 132 8.42 -2.44 1.37
CA TYR A 132 9.22 -3.44 0.71
C TYR A 132 8.29 -4.29 -0.15
N LEU A 133 8.51 -4.26 -1.45
CA LEU A 133 7.72 -5.01 -2.42
C LEU A 133 8.55 -6.19 -2.89
N ALA A 134 7.92 -7.35 -2.97
CA ALA A 134 8.48 -8.56 -3.54
C ALA A 134 7.58 -9.06 -4.67
N PRO A 135 8.12 -9.77 -5.69
CA PRO A 135 7.29 -10.39 -6.70
C PRO A 135 6.35 -11.41 -6.07
N ALA A 136 5.15 -11.55 -6.65
CA ALA A 136 4.17 -12.54 -6.21
C ALA A 136 4.67 -13.97 -6.49
N GLU A 137 5.35 -14.13 -7.61
CA GLU A 137 6.11 -15.33 -7.96
C GLU A 137 7.48 -15.28 -7.27
N ILE A 138 7.62 -15.99 -6.16
CA ILE A 138 8.89 -16.05 -5.41
C ILE A 138 9.89 -16.90 -6.21
N PRO A 139 11.06 -16.35 -6.59
CA PRO A 139 12.07 -17.12 -7.31
C PRO A 139 12.64 -18.25 -6.44
N CYS A 140 12.98 -19.36 -7.06
CA CYS A 140 13.64 -20.47 -6.37
C CYS A 140 15.06 -20.11 -5.91
N MET A 141 15.45 -20.65 -4.76
CA MET A 141 16.86 -20.59 -4.34
C MET A 141 17.76 -21.34 -5.33
N PRO A 142 19.05 -21.01 -5.43
CA PRO A 142 19.95 -21.61 -6.42
C PRO A 142 20.07 -23.14 -6.35
N ASP A 143 19.78 -23.74 -5.20
CA ASP A 143 19.79 -25.18 -4.95
C ASP A 143 18.41 -25.83 -5.08
N GLU A 144 17.35 -25.08 -5.21
CA GLU A 144 16.00 -25.58 -5.45
C GLU A 144 15.80 -25.91 -6.92
N LYS A 145 14.98 -26.92 -7.17
CA LYS A 145 14.59 -27.38 -8.51
C LYS A 145 13.12 -27.79 -8.52
N GLY A 146 12.44 -27.39 -9.57
CA GLY A 146 11.04 -27.76 -9.75
C GLY A 146 10.41 -27.04 -10.93
N PRO A 147 9.21 -27.44 -11.35
CA PRO A 147 8.55 -26.85 -12.50
C PRO A 147 8.22 -25.36 -12.30
N LEU A 148 7.98 -24.92 -11.06
CA LEU A 148 7.68 -23.52 -10.73
C LEU A 148 8.94 -22.67 -10.53
N CYS A 149 10.14 -23.22 -10.68
CA CYS A 149 11.38 -22.43 -10.71
C CYS A 149 11.57 -21.70 -12.05
N ASP A 150 10.83 -22.09 -13.09
CA ASP A 150 10.68 -21.30 -14.30
C ASP A 150 9.63 -20.20 -14.05
N ARG A 151 10.02 -18.94 -14.27
CA ARG A 151 9.17 -17.79 -13.99
C ARG A 151 7.88 -17.80 -14.81
N ALA A 152 7.95 -18.20 -16.08
CA ALA A 152 6.77 -18.25 -16.92
C ALA A 152 5.80 -19.34 -16.46
N ALA A 153 6.31 -20.49 -16.04
CA ALA A 153 5.51 -21.57 -15.46
C ALA A 153 4.89 -21.15 -14.13
N SER A 154 5.60 -20.40 -13.29
CA SER A 154 5.07 -19.86 -12.03
C SER A 154 3.95 -18.84 -12.28
N ILE A 155 4.13 -17.90 -13.20
CA ILE A 155 3.09 -16.92 -13.58
C ILE A 155 1.88 -17.63 -14.19
N GLN A 156 2.09 -18.69 -14.99
CA GLN A 156 0.98 -19.49 -15.55
C GLN A 156 0.20 -20.20 -14.43
N ALA A 157 0.89 -20.80 -13.46
CA ALA A 157 0.24 -21.45 -12.32
C ALA A 157 -0.58 -20.46 -11.50
N LEU A 158 -0.05 -19.24 -11.24
CA LEU A 158 -0.82 -18.16 -10.59
C LEU A 158 -2.03 -17.74 -11.43
N THR A 159 -1.89 -17.72 -12.75
CA THR A 159 -3.00 -17.38 -13.66
C THR A 159 -4.11 -18.43 -13.62
N ASP A 160 -3.71 -19.70 -13.58
CA ASP A 160 -4.66 -20.83 -13.51
C ASP A 160 -5.43 -20.85 -12.17
N GLU A 161 -4.79 -20.45 -11.08
CA GLU A 161 -5.37 -20.41 -9.75
C GLU A 161 -6.19 -19.14 -9.47
N PHE A 162 -5.67 -17.98 -9.84
CA PHE A 162 -6.25 -16.66 -9.48
C PHE A 162 -6.85 -15.89 -10.65
N GLY A 163 -6.79 -16.44 -11.85
CA GLY A 163 -7.38 -15.85 -13.05
C GLY A 163 -6.48 -14.80 -13.75
N PRO A 164 -7.03 -14.14 -14.79
CA PRO A 164 -6.24 -13.31 -15.72
C PRO A 164 -5.65 -12.03 -15.11
N ALA A 165 -6.02 -11.67 -13.90
CA ALA A 165 -5.41 -10.54 -13.19
C ALA A 165 -4.00 -10.86 -12.66
N ALA A 166 -3.66 -12.12 -12.41
CA ALA A 166 -2.38 -12.51 -11.83
C ALA A 166 -1.16 -12.06 -12.65
N PRO A 167 -1.07 -12.25 -13.97
CA PRO A 167 0.05 -11.75 -14.75
C PRO A 167 0.14 -10.22 -14.77
N VAL A 168 -1.00 -9.52 -14.71
CA VAL A 168 -1.01 -8.05 -14.65
C VAL A 168 -0.39 -7.56 -13.34
N ILE A 169 -0.70 -8.23 -12.22
CA ILE A 169 -0.12 -7.91 -10.91
C ILE A 169 1.38 -8.24 -10.89
N ALA A 170 1.79 -9.42 -11.36
CA ALA A 170 3.19 -9.82 -11.41
C ALA A 170 4.03 -8.87 -12.27
N HIS A 171 3.56 -8.50 -13.45
CA HIS A 171 4.24 -7.53 -14.32
C HIS A 171 4.22 -6.11 -13.72
N GLY A 172 3.13 -5.73 -13.07
CA GLY A 172 2.99 -4.44 -12.38
C GLY A 172 4.00 -4.30 -11.25
N LEU A 173 4.18 -5.32 -10.42
CA LEU A 173 5.19 -5.34 -9.35
C LEU A 173 6.61 -5.25 -9.90
N ALA A 174 6.92 -5.99 -10.97
CA ALA A 174 8.22 -5.89 -11.65
C ALA A 174 8.48 -4.47 -12.17
N ALA A 175 7.48 -3.82 -12.78
CA ALA A 175 7.57 -2.44 -13.24
C ALA A 175 7.79 -1.44 -12.09
N VAL A 176 7.11 -1.64 -10.97
CA VAL A 176 7.28 -0.83 -9.74
C VAL A 176 8.70 -0.96 -9.19
N CYS A 177 9.32 -2.13 -9.31
CA CYS A 177 10.72 -2.36 -8.95
C CYS A 177 11.73 -1.85 -10.01
N GLY A 178 11.26 -1.17 -11.06
CA GLY A 178 12.11 -0.63 -12.13
C GLY A 178 12.44 -1.63 -13.23
N SER A 179 11.83 -2.81 -13.21
CA SER A 179 12.02 -3.87 -14.19
C SER A 179 10.97 -3.77 -15.29
N THR A 180 11.36 -3.30 -16.47
CA THR A 180 10.46 -3.12 -17.61
C THR A 180 10.51 -4.26 -18.64
N SER A 181 11.32 -5.29 -18.40
CA SER A 181 11.47 -6.46 -19.28
C SER A 181 11.70 -7.73 -18.46
N GLU A 182 11.39 -8.90 -19.04
CA GLU A 182 11.65 -10.20 -18.41
C GLU A 182 13.12 -10.38 -18.02
N GLU A 183 14.02 -9.86 -18.82
CA GLU A 183 15.46 -9.94 -18.58
C GLU A 183 15.89 -9.14 -17.36
N LYS A 184 15.32 -7.94 -17.16
CA LYS A 184 15.51 -7.14 -15.95
C LYS A 184 14.85 -7.78 -14.73
N ALA A 185 13.68 -8.38 -14.88
CA ALA A 185 13.03 -9.10 -13.81
C ALA A 185 13.87 -10.27 -13.30
N LYS A 186 14.53 -11.03 -14.20
CA LYS A 186 15.49 -12.06 -13.81
C LYS A 186 16.66 -11.52 -12.99
N VAL A 187 17.22 -10.38 -13.38
CA VAL A 187 18.32 -9.73 -12.63
C VAL A 187 17.87 -9.26 -11.27
N GLU A 188 16.66 -8.75 -11.15
CA GLU A 188 16.11 -8.35 -9.84
C GLU A 188 15.80 -9.57 -8.97
N ASP A 189 15.29 -10.67 -9.52
CA ASP A 189 15.11 -11.93 -8.80
C ASP A 189 16.45 -12.46 -8.27
N GLU A 190 17.52 -12.42 -9.06
CA GLU A 190 18.87 -12.79 -8.62
C GLU A 190 19.37 -11.86 -7.49
N ARG A 191 19.08 -10.56 -7.54
CA ARG A 191 19.44 -9.61 -6.48
C ARG A 191 18.70 -9.88 -5.18
N ILE A 192 17.40 -10.20 -5.25
CA ILE A 192 16.61 -10.58 -4.07
C ILE A 192 17.21 -11.81 -3.39
N LEU A 193 17.60 -12.81 -4.17
CA LEU A 193 18.17 -14.05 -3.66
C LEU A 193 19.62 -13.88 -3.13
N THR A 194 20.36 -12.89 -3.62
CA THR A 194 21.76 -12.66 -3.26
C THR A 194 21.97 -11.52 -2.27
N SER A 195 20.95 -10.72 -1.99
CA SER A 195 21.02 -9.69 -0.95
C SER A 195 21.01 -10.35 0.44
N LYS A 196 22.15 -10.36 1.10
CA LYS A 196 22.34 -10.78 2.48
C LYS A 196 22.15 -9.61 3.42
#